data_c8eaf058bd1c6980486c4feeaf380a26
#
_entry.id   c8eaf058bd1c6980486c4feeaf380a26
#
_cell.length_a   1.000
_cell.length_b   1.000
_cell.length_c   1.000
_cell.angle_alpha   90.00
_cell.angle_beta   90.00
_cell.angle_gamma   90.00
#
_symmetry.space_group_name_H-M   'P 1'
#
loop_
_entity.id
_entity.type
_entity.pdbx_description
1 polymer ?
#
loop_
_entity_poly.entity_id
_entity_poly.type
_entity_poly.pdbx_seq_one_letter_code
_entity_poly.pdbx_strand_id
1 'polypeptide(L)'
;MARTVLDSQLQLLDAQLLVMASSTEDALRTSIAALAARDAEAANAVIDGDDDIDHQEREIEGLCVKLLLTQQPVATDLHRVSAVLKIAGDLERIGDQATDIAEIALTLQGELDDELSAHLREMGDRACVILHDATEAFVERDAERARATIGEDAQINALFESVKSDVVRGIQDEGSVASNLVEALMLAKYLERVGDHAQNIAEWVEYALTGRYKGEVLG
;
A
#
# COMPACT_ATOMS: atom_id res chain seq x y z
N MET A 1 -33.11 -13.23 12.06
CA MET A 1 -32.98 -13.32 10.59
C MET A 1 -32.24 -12.10 10.00
N ALA A 2 -32.65 -10.84 10.22
CA ALA A 2 -31.96 -9.67 9.64
C ALA A 2 -30.48 -9.54 10.10
N ARG A 3 -30.19 -9.73 11.40
CA ARG A 3 -28.82 -9.67 11.95
C ARG A 3 -27.91 -10.75 11.32
N THR A 4 -28.41 -11.98 11.14
CA THR A 4 -27.65 -13.08 10.52
C THR A 4 -27.28 -12.78 9.05
N VAL A 5 -28.12 -12.06 8.32
CA VAL A 5 -27.84 -11.64 6.94
C VAL A 5 -26.75 -10.56 6.92
N LEU A 6 -26.84 -9.56 7.79
CA LEU A 6 -25.82 -8.53 7.92
C LEU A 6 -24.46 -9.16 8.29
N ASP A 7 -24.43 -10.03 9.32
CA ASP A 7 -23.20 -10.66 9.77
C ASP A 7 -22.53 -11.49 8.64
N SER A 8 -23.30 -12.22 7.83
CA SER A 8 -22.74 -12.96 6.70
C SER A 8 -22.22 -12.07 5.57
N GLN A 9 -22.85 -10.92 5.34
CA GLN A 9 -22.39 -9.96 4.34
C GLN A 9 -21.14 -9.20 4.80
N LEU A 10 -21.02 -8.89 6.10
CA LEU A 10 -19.81 -8.31 6.67
C LEU A 10 -18.63 -9.30 6.61
N GLN A 11 -18.88 -10.61 6.83
CA GLN A 11 -17.85 -11.64 6.66
C GLN A 11 -17.39 -11.76 5.21
N LEU A 12 -18.30 -11.68 4.24
CA LEU A 12 -17.95 -11.66 2.82
C LEU A 12 -17.10 -10.44 2.47
N LEU A 13 -17.49 -9.26 2.98
CA LEU A 13 -16.76 -8.02 2.76
C LEU A 13 -15.31 -8.11 3.29
N ASP A 14 -15.12 -8.62 4.51
CA ASP A 14 -13.77 -8.84 5.06
C ASP A 14 -12.98 -9.83 4.19
N ALA A 15 -13.60 -10.93 3.75
CA ALA A 15 -12.92 -11.93 2.94
C ALA A 15 -12.45 -11.36 1.59
N GLN A 16 -13.26 -10.51 0.94
CA GLN A 16 -12.87 -9.83 -0.29
C GLN A 16 -11.72 -8.83 -0.05
N LEU A 17 -11.78 -8.06 1.03
CA LEU A 17 -10.70 -7.14 1.38
C LEU A 17 -9.38 -7.88 1.64
N LEU A 18 -9.42 -9.05 2.29
CA LEU A 18 -8.23 -9.88 2.53
C LEU A 18 -7.62 -10.42 1.24
N VAL A 19 -8.45 -10.81 0.27
CA VAL A 19 -7.95 -11.24 -1.05
C VAL A 19 -7.26 -10.07 -1.73
N MET A 20 -7.87 -8.88 -1.74
CA MET A 20 -7.27 -7.68 -2.33
C MET A 20 -5.96 -7.29 -1.63
N ALA A 21 -5.92 -7.31 -0.29
CA ALA A 21 -4.71 -7.02 0.48
C ALA A 21 -3.56 -7.98 0.12
N SER A 22 -3.85 -9.29 0.02
CA SER A 22 -2.85 -10.27 -0.42
C SER A 22 -2.36 -10.00 -1.85
N SER A 23 -3.26 -9.68 -2.79
CA SER A 23 -2.89 -9.35 -4.17
C SER A 23 -1.99 -8.11 -4.22
N THR A 24 -2.31 -7.07 -3.45
CA THR A 24 -1.53 -5.83 -3.38
C THR A 24 -0.16 -6.04 -2.73
N GLU A 25 -0.08 -6.82 -1.63
CA GLU A 25 1.20 -7.18 -1.01
C GLU A 25 2.10 -7.99 -1.97
N ASP A 26 1.53 -8.94 -2.69
CA ASP A 26 2.26 -9.76 -3.67
C ASP A 26 2.75 -8.91 -4.86
N ALA A 27 1.93 -7.99 -5.36
CA ALA A 27 2.32 -7.05 -6.42
C ALA A 27 3.48 -6.15 -5.98
N LEU A 28 3.41 -5.55 -4.79
CA LEU A 28 4.47 -4.71 -4.24
C LEU A 28 5.78 -5.49 -4.04
N ARG A 29 5.73 -6.67 -3.44
CA ARG A 29 6.93 -7.51 -3.23
C ARG A 29 7.55 -7.94 -4.56
N THR A 30 6.72 -8.31 -5.53
CA THR A 30 7.17 -8.76 -6.84
C THR A 30 7.80 -7.62 -7.62
N SER A 31 7.22 -6.41 -7.60
CA SER A 31 7.79 -5.24 -8.28
C SER A 31 9.16 -4.86 -7.73
N ILE A 32 9.34 -4.86 -6.40
CA ILE A 32 10.62 -4.60 -5.74
C ILE A 32 11.65 -5.69 -6.07
N ALA A 33 11.25 -6.96 -6.05
CA ALA A 33 12.11 -8.09 -6.40
C ALA A 33 12.51 -8.06 -7.87
N ALA A 34 11.57 -7.75 -8.78
CA ALA A 34 11.82 -7.63 -10.22
C ALA A 34 12.82 -6.49 -10.51
N LEU A 35 12.70 -5.36 -9.83
CA LEU A 35 13.64 -4.26 -9.92
C LEU A 35 15.05 -4.69 -9.48
N ALA A 36 15.17 -5.36 -8.33
CA ALA A 36 16.45 -5.81 -7.80
C ALA A 36 17.13 -6.87 -8.67
N ALA A 37 16.35 -7.81 -9.22
CA ALA A 37 16.82 -8.89 -10.07
C ALA A 37 16.91 -8.52 -11.57
N ARG A 38 16.34 -7.37 -11.98
CA ARG A 38 16.12 -6.97 -13.39
C ARG A 38 15.32 -8.02 -14.16
N ASP A 39 14.29 -8.54 -13.51
CA ASP A 39 13.42 -9.56 -14.06
C ASP A 39 12.25 -8.91 -14.80
N ALA A 40 12.39 -8.79 -16.13
CA ALA A 40 11.36 -8.20 -16.99
C ALA A 40 10.08 -9.04 -17.05
N GLU A 41 10.16 -10.37 -16.88
CA GLU A 41 8.98 -11.23 -16.87
C GLU A 41 8.15 -10.98 -15.60
N ALA A 42 8.78 -10.93 -14.44
CA ALA A 42 8.13 -10.60 -13.18
C ALA A 42 7.55 -9.17 -13.20
N ALA A 43 8.28 -8.18 -13.74
CA ALA A 43 7.80 -6.82 -13.87
C ALA A 43 6.54 -6.73 -14.75
N ASN A 44 6.54 -7.37 -15.94
CA ASN A 44 5.37 -7.40 -16.80
C ASN A 44 4.18 -8.12 -16.14
N ALA A 45 4.42 -9.19 -15.34
CA ALA A 45 3.34 -9.86 -14.61
C ALA A 45 2.66 -8.96 -13.59
N VAL A 46 3.39 -8.04 -12.93
CA VAL A 46 2.80 -7.05 -12.03
C VAL A 46 1.95 -6.05 -12.82
N ILE A 47 2.47 -5.53 -13.94
CA ILE A 47 1.76 -4.56 -14.80
C ILE A 47 0.46 -5.18 -15.36
N ASP A 48 0.52 -6.42 -15.85
CA ASP A 48 -0.65 -7.12 -16.38
C ASP A 48 -1.69 -7.46 -15.30
N GLY A 49 -1.27 -7.56 -14.03
CA GLY A 49 -2.14 -7.88 -12.89
C GLY A 49 -2.85 -6.67 -12.27
N ASP A 50 -2.55 -5.45 -12.68
CA ASP A 50 -3.11 -4.20 -12.14
C ASP A 50 -4.64 -4.13 -12.26
N ASP A 51 -5.16 -4.47 -13.44
CA ASP A 51 -6.61 -4.53 -13.70
C ASP A 51 -7.38 -5.45 -12.73
N ASP A 52 -6.72 -6.50 -12.18
CA ASP A 52 -7.34 -7.42 -11.22
C ASP A 52 -7.52 -6.75 -9.84
N ILE A 53 -6.54 -5.95 -9.38
CA ILE A 53 -6.63 -5.17 -8.13
C ILE A 53 -7.72 -4.11 -8.25
N ASP A 54 -7.77 -3.39 -9.35
CA ASP A 54 -8.81 -2.44 -9.71
C ASP A 54 -10.22 -3.07 -9.71
N HIS A 55 -10.33 -4.29 -10.23
CA HIS A 55 -11.59 -5.01 -10.24
C HIS A 55 -12.04 -5.39 -8.83
N GLN A 56 -11.10 -5.85 -7.98
CA GLN A 56 -11.37 -6.17 -6.59
C GLN A 56 -11.84 -4.94 -5.80
N GLU A 57 -11.22 -3.77 -6.01
CA GLU A 57 -11.68 -2.51 -5.39
C GLU A 57 -13.14 -2.23 -5.74
N ARG A 58 -13.47 -2.23 -7.04
CA ARG A 58 -14.85 -1.95 -7.53
C ARG A 58 -15.89 -2.94 -6.98
N GLU A 59 -15.53 -4.23 -6.82
CA GLU A 59 -16.41 -5.22 -6.20
C GLU A 59 -16.65 -4.93 -4.71
N ILE A 60 -15.60 -4.56 -3.96
CA ILE A 60 -15.67 -4.18 -2.54
C ILE A 60 -16.51 -2.92 -2.37
N GLU A 61 -16.27 -1.88 -3.19
CA GLU A 61 -17.08 -0.65 -3.18
C GLU A 61 -18.56 -0.95 -3.43
N GLY A 62 -18.86 -1.75 -4.46
CA GLY A 62 -20.23 -2.18 -4.79
C GLY A 62 -20.90 -2.91 -3.63
N LEU A 63 -20.18 -3.78 -2.93
CA LEU A 63 -20.68 -4.49 -1.76
C LEU A 63 -20.90 -3.56 -0.57
N CYS A 64 -20.00 -2.60 -0.30
CA CYS A 64 -20.17 -1.58 0.73
C CYS A 64 -21.44 -0.74 0.49
N VAL A 65 -21.61 -0.22 -0.73
CA VAL A 65 -22.79 0.57 -1.10
C VAL A 65 -24.08 -0.26 -0.93
N LYS A 66 -24.07 -1.51 -1.38
CA LYS A 66 -25.21 -2.42 -1.21
C LYS A 66 -25.55 -2.65 0.26
N LEU A 67 -24.55 -2.86 1.11
CA LEU A 67 -24.71 -3.03 2.56
C LEU A 67 -25.34 -1.79 3.19
N LEU A 68 -24.84 -0.59 2.89
CA LEU A 68 -25.37 0.68 3.40
C LEU A 68 -26.83 0.88 3.01
N LEU A 69 -27.18 0.59 1.76
CA LEU A 69 -28.54 0.79 1.25
C LEU A 69 -29.55 -0.23 1.79
N THR A 70 -29.15 -1.50 1.96
CA THR A 70 -30.08 -2.59 2.24
C THR A 70 -30.16 -2.99 3.70
N GLN A 71 -29.05 -2.86 4.45
CA GLN A 71 -28.95 -3.32 5.84
C GLN A 71 -28.96 -2.18 6.85
N GLN A 72 -28.72 -0.93 6.42
CA GLN A 72 -28.65 0.25 7.29
C GLN A 72 -27.81 0.00 8.54
N PRO A 73 -26.51 -0.37 8.39
CA PRO A 73 -25.64 -0.68 9.52
C PRO A 73 -25.51 0.54 10.43
N VAL A 74 -25.38 0.30 11.75
CA VAL A 74 -25.25 1.35 12.76
C VAL A 74 -24.04 1.11 13.65
N ALA A 75 -23.55 2.18 14.25
CA ALA A 75 -22.42 2.15 15.18
C ALA A 75 -21.23 1.36 14.60
N THR A 76 -20.74 0.34 15.29
CA THR A 76 -19.55 -0.44 14.92
C THR A 76 -19.64 -1.08 13.52
N ASP A 77 -20.83 -1.53 13.10
CA ASP A 77 -21.00 -2.11 11.76
C ASP A 77 -20.85 -1.04 10.67
N LEU A 78 -21.31 0.19 10.92
CA LEU A 78 -21.12 1.32 10.02
C LEU A 78 -19.66 1.74 9.96
N HIS A 79 -18.96 1.81 11.10
CA HIS A 79 -17.52 2.10 11.14
C HIS A 79 -16.74 1.09 10.29
N ARG A 80 -17.08 -0.22 10.44
CA ARG A 80 -16.42 -1.28 9.68
C ARG A 80 -16.62 -1.14 8.16
N VAL A 81 -17.86 -0.94 7.70
CA VAL A 81 -18.14 -0.78 6.26
C VAL A 81 -17.45 0.47 5.71
N SER A 82 -17.46 1.58 6.48
CA SER A 82 -16.82 2.83 6.07
C SER A 82 -15.29 2.69 6.01
N ALA A 83 -14.69 1.97 6.96
CA ALA A 83 -13.26 1.72 6.97
C ALA A 83 -12.84 0.83 5.79
N VAL A 84 -13.56 -0.29 5.54
CA VAL A 84 -13.27 -1.19 4.42
C VAL A 84 -13.31 -0.46 3.08
N LEU A 85 -14.30 0.43 2.88
CA LEU A 85 -14.39 1.26 1.67
C LEU A 85 -13.14 2.15 1.47
N LYS A 86 -12.58 2.67 2.55
CA LYS A 86 -11.38 3.50 2.50
C LYS A 86 -10.10 2.68 2.33
N ILE A 87 -10.01 1.56 3.03
CA ILE A 87 -8.87 0.63 2.93
C ILE A 87 -8.75 0.09 1.51
N ALA A 88 -9.88 -0.27 0.85
CA ALA A 88 -9.85 -0.73 -0.53
C ALA A 88 -9.25 0.31 -1.48
N GLY A 89 -9.63 1.58 -1.36
CA GLY A 89 -9.05 2.65 -2.17
C GLY A 89 -7.55 2.90 -1.86
N ASP A 90 -7.10 2.76 -0.60
CA ASP A 90 -5.67 2.86 -0.27
C ASP A 90 -4.88 1.64 -0.81
N LEU A 91 -5.47 0.44 -0.83
CA LEU A 91 -4.85 -0.76 -1.42
C LEU A 91 -4.73 -0.65 -2.95
N GLU A 92 -5.74 -0.12 -3.65
CA GLU A 92 -5.66 0.17 -5.09
C GLU A 92 -4.51 1.15 -5.37
N ARG A 93 -4.40 2.24 -4.60
CA ARG A 93 -3.28 3.18 -4.75
C ARG A 93 -1.91 2.53 -4.55
N ILE A 94 -1.79 1.57 -3.65
CA ILE A 94 -0.54 0.80 -3.48
C ILE A 94 -0.30 -0.12 -4.69
N GLY A 95 -1.34 -0.71 -5.27
CA GLY A 95 -1.30 -1.46 -6.53
C GLY A 95 -0.75 -0.60 -7.67
N ASP A 96 -1.32 0.59 -7.88
CA ASP A 96 -0.81 1.61 -8.83
C ASP A 96 0.69 1.85 -8.64
N GLN A 97 1.14 2.05 -7.38
CA GLN A 97 2.56 2.29 -7.10
C GLN A 97 3.43 1.05 -7.40
N ALA A 98 2.91 -0.16 -7.16
CA ALA A 98 3.63 -1.39 -7.48
C ALA A 98 3.83 -1.53 -9.00
N THR A 99 2.83 -1.14 -9.79
CA THR A 99 2.88 -1.08 -11.26
C THR A 99 3.89 -0.03 -11.73
N ASP A 100 3.85 1.19 -11.19
CA ASP A 100 4.83 2.25 -11.46
C ASP A 100 6.28 1.79 -11.16
N ILE A 101 6.49 1.06 -10.04
CA ILE A 101 7.80 0.49 -9.68
C ILE A 101 8.23 -0.59 -10.69
N ALA A 102 7.31 -1.44 -11.14
CA ALA A 102 7.58 -2.47 -12.14
C ALA A 102 7.95 -1.87 -13.51
N GLU A 103 7.31 -0.76 -13.91
CA GLU A 103 7.67 -0.02 -15.13
C GLU A 103 9.11 0.52 -15.06
N ILE A 104 9.53 1.05 -13.91
CA ILE A 104 10.91 1.48 -13.70
C ILE A 104 11.88 0.30 -13.82
N ALA A 105 11.52 -0.90 -13.33
CA ALA A 105 12.35 -2.09 -13.47
C ALA A 105 12.66 -2.43 -14.93
N LEU A 106 11.74 -2.11 -15.87
CA LEU A 106 11.93 -2.32 -17.32
C LEU A 106 12.80 -1.22 -17.98
N THR A 107 12.84 -0.02 -17.42
CA THR A 107 13.47 1.16 -18.05
C THR A 107 14.85 1.49 -17.48
N LEU A 108 15.14 1.08 -16.25
CA LEU A 108 16.39 1.38 -15.56
C LEU A 108 17.60 0.74 -16.26
N GLN A 109 18.57 1.57 -16.69
CA GLN A 109 19.75 1.14 -17.45
C GLN A 109 21.01 1.17 -16.60
N GLY A 110 21.81 0.08 -16.65
CA GLY A 110 23.07 0.02 -15.90
C GLY A 110 22.86 -0.08 -14.38
N GLU A 111 23.87 0.21 -13.59
CA GLU A 111 23.86 0.11 -12.13
C GLU A 111 23.68 1.50 -11.51
N LEU A 112 22.96 1.56 -10.40
CA LEU A 112 22.93 2.72 -9.51
C LEU A 112 24.13 2.66 -8.57
N ASP A 113 24.51 3.81 -8.03
CA ASP A 113 25.48 3.88 -6.94
C ASP A 113 25.09 2.99 -5.75
N ASP A 114 26.07 2.37 -5.09
CA ASP A 114 25.84 1.40 -4.01
C ASP A 114 25.04 2.00 -2.84
N GLU A 115 25.31 3.26 -2.47
CA GLU A 115 24.65 3.94 -1.36
C GLU A 115 23.19 4.28 -1.73
N LEU A 116 22.94 4.80 -2.94
CA LEU A 116 21.62 5.06 -3.48
C LEU A 116 20.80 3.75 -3.55
N SER A 117 21.41 2.68 -4.07
CA SER A 117 20.78 1.35 -4.13
C SER A 117 20.41 0.80 -2.75
N ALA A 118 21.27 1.02 -1.74
CA ALA A 118 21.01 0.57 -0.38
C ALA A 118 19.80 1.31 0.24
N HIS A 119 19.72 2.64 0.07
CA HIS A 119 18.58 3.42 0.57
C HIS A 119 17.27 3.02 -0.10
N LEU A 120 17.26 2.83 -1.42
CA LEU A 120 16.06 2.39 -2.15
C LEU A 120 15.59 1.01 -1.71
N ARG A 121 16.53 0.08 -1.49
CA ARG A 121 16.20 -1.25 -0.98
C ARG A 121 15.59 -1.18 0.42
N GLU A 122 16.20 -0.41 1.32
CA GLU A 122 15.67 -0.23 2.67
C GLU A 122 14.26 0.41 2.65
N MET A 123 14.00 1.39 1.76
CA MET A 123 12.66 1.94 1.57
C MET A 123 11.66 0.85 1.15
N GLY A 124 12.02 0.01 0.17
CA GLY A 124 11.19 -1.09 -0.30
C GLY A 124 10.87 -2.11 0.80
N ASP A 125 11.89 -2.53 1.55
CA ASP A 125 11.72 -3.47 2.66
C ASP A 125 10.77 -2.90 3.72
N ARG A 126 10.91 -1.62 4.09
CA ARG A 126 10.04 -0.95 5.05
C ARG A 126 8.61 -0.78 4.54
N ALA A 127 8.44 -0.41 3.28
CA ALA A 127 7.13 -0.28 2.66
C ALA A 127 6.34 -1.61 2.73
N CYS A 128 7.01 -2.73 2.42
CA CYS A 128 6.41 -4.07 2.56
C CYS A 128 6.03 -4.40 4.01
N VAL A 129 6.87 -4.04 4.98
CA VAL A 129 6.60 -4.32 6.41
C VAL A 129 5.41 -3.50 6.90
N ILE A 130 5.37 -2.19 6.60
CA ILE A 130 4.27 -1.32 7.03
C ILE A 130 2.94 -1.78 6.43
N LEU A 131 2.92 -2.12 5.13
CA LEU A 131 1.71 -2.64 4.48
C LEU A 131 1.25 -3.94 5.14
N HIS A 132 2.17 -4.89 5.34
CA HIS A 132 1.86 -6.16 5.99
C HIS A 132 1.31 -5.97 7.41
N ASP A 133 1.93 -5.12 8.22
CA ASP A 133 1.47 -4.88 9.60
C ASP A 133 0.11 -4.18 9.64
N ALA A 134 -0.17 -3.28 8.70
CA ALA A 134 -1.48 -2.64 8.58
C ALA A 134 -2.58 -3.64 8.18
N THR A 135 -2.30 -4.53 7.21
CA THR A 135 -3.24 -5.57 6.76
C THR A 135 -3.47 -6.64 7.82
N GLU A 136 -2.42 -7.11 8.48
CA GLU A 136 -2.52 -8.05 9.61
C GLU A 136 -3.29 -7.48 10.80
N ALA A 137 -3.13 -6.18 11.10
CA ALA A 137 -3.93 -5.52 12.14
C ALA A 137 -5.43 -5.59 11.83
N PHE A 138 -5.82 -5.50 10.55
CA PHE A 138 -7.22 -5.70 10.12
C PHE A 138 -7.67 -7.16 10.33
N VAL A 139 -6.85 -8.13 9.89
CA VAL A 139 -7.12 -9.57 10.00
C VAL A 139 -7.34 -9.99 11.45
N GLU A 140 -6.40 -9.64 12.31
CA GLU A 140 -6.38 -10.00 13.72
C GLU A 140 -7.32 -9.16 14.58
N ARG A 141 -7.88 -8.07 14.00
CA ARG A 141 -8.66 -7.05 14.72
C ARG A 141 -7.88 -6.46 15.89
N ASP A 142 -6.61 -6.19 15.67
CA ASP A 142 -5.67 -5.71 16.68
C ASP A 142 -5.46 -4.18 16.56
N ALA A 143 -6.16 -3.44 17.42
CA ALA A 143 -6.03 -1.98 17.47
C ALA A 143 -4.67 -1.51 18.01
N GLU A 144 -3.97 -2.32 18.81
CA GLU A 144 -2.63 -1.96 19.32
C GLU A 144 -1.59 -2.09 18.19
N ARG A 145 -1.69 -3.17 17.38
CA ARG A 145 -0.85 -3.33 16.17
C ARG A 145 -1.10 -2.20 15.19
N ALA A 146 -2.35 -1.87 14.90
CA ALA A 146 -2.69 -0.73 14.04
C ALA A 146 -2.04 0.57 14.54
N ARG A 147 -2.12 0.88 15.84
CA ARG A 147 -1.48 2.06 16.43
C ARG A 147 0.04 2.03 16.37
N ALA A 148 0.64 0.85 16.53
CA ALA A 148 2.10 0.71 16.44
C ALA A 148 2.58 0.98 15.00
N THR A 149 1.79 0.60 14.00
CA THR A 149 2.10 0.84 12.59
C THR A 149 1.96 2.31 12.18
N ILE A 150 1.04 3.06 12.84
CA ILE A 150 0.87 4.50 12.59
C ILE A 150 2.15 5.26 12.98
N GLY A 151 2.74 5.96 12.03
CA GLY A 151 3.96 6.77 12.21
C GLY A 151 5.25 6.04 11.82
N GLU A 152 5.20 4.76 11.44
CA GLU A 152 6.39 4.06 10.93
C GLU A 152 6.83 4.57 9.54
N ASP A 153 5.95 5.18 8.77
CA ASP A 153 6.24 5.87 7.51
C ASP A 153 7.29 6.98 7.66
N ALA A 154 7.44 7.56 8.85
CA ALA A 154 8.47 8.57 9.12
C ALA A 154 9.89 8.07 8.81
N GLN A 155 10.14 6.76 8.88
CA GLN A 155 11.43 6.16 8.51
C GLN A 155 11.61 6.13 7.00
N ILE A 156 10.53 5.84 6.23
CA ILE A 156 10.55 5.91 4.77
C ILE A 156 10.78 7.36 4.32
N ASN A 157 10.12 8.33 4.97
CA ASN A 157 10.28 9.76 4.70
C ASN A 157 11.73 10.22 4.94
N ALA A 158 12.39 9.73 5.99
CA ALA A 158 13.81 10.03 6.26
C ALA A 158 14.73 9.44 5.17
N LEU A 159 14.47 8.21 4.72
CA LEU A 159 15.21 7.57 3.63
C LEU A 159 14.99 8.30 2.30
N PHE A 160 13.76 8.79 2.03
CA PHE A 160 13.49 9.62 0.86
C PHE A 160 14.38 10.88 0.80
N GLU A 161 14.58 11.57 1.94
CA GLU A 161 15.50 12.71 2.01
C GLU A 161 16.97 12.28 1.75
N SER A 162 17.36 11.07 2.19
CA SER A 162 18.69 10.52 1.87
C SER A 162 18.85 10.26 0.38
N VAL A 163 17.86 9.61 -0.25
CA VAL A 163 17.84 9.37 -1.72
C VAL A 163 17.93 10.68 -2.50
N LYS A 164 17.19 11.72 -2.10
CA LYS A 164 17.28 13.05 -2.73
C LYS A 164 18.71 13.62 -2.67
N SER A 165 19.38 13.43 -1.53
CA SER A 165 20.77 13.89 -1.36
C SER A 165 21.74 13.10 -2.24
N ASP A 166 21.53 11.78 -2.40
CA ASP A 166 22.33 10.92 -3.27
C ASP A 166 22.14 11.29 -4.74
N VAL A 167 20.89 11.53 -5.16
CA VAL A 167 20.58 11.97 -6.52
C VAL A 167 21.25 13.32 -6.84
N VAL A 168 21.20 14.27 -5.91
CA VAL A 168 21.88 15.58 -6.10
C VAL A 168 23.39 15.39 -6.21
N ARG A 169 24.00 14.49 -5.42
CA ARG A 169 25.43 14.15 -5.52
C ARG A 169 25.76 13.47 -6.85
N GLY A 170 24.91 12.51 -7.29
CA GLY A 170 25.06 11.82 -8.55
C GLY A 170 24.99 12.73 -9.78
N ILE A 171 24.16 13.80 -9.74
CA ILE A 171 24.10 14.81 -10.83
C ILE A 171 25.42 15.56 -10.99
N GLN A 172 26.22 15.68 -9.93
CA GLN A 172 27.51 16.36 -9.97
C GLN A 172 28.65 15.43 -10.42
N ASP A 173 28.40 14.13 -10.51
CA ASP A 173 29.37 13.13 -10.98
C ASP A 173 29.22 12.92 -12.49
N GLU A 174 30.29 13.20 -13.26
CA GLU A 174 30.33 13.03 -14.73
C GLU A 174 30.16 11.56 -15.17
N GLY A 175 30.31 10.58 -14.25
CA GLY A 175 30.12 9.16 -14.52
C GLY A 175 28.69 8.67 -14.42
N SER A 176 27.80 9.47 -13.82
CA SER A 176 26.42 9.06 -13.57
C SER A 176 25.53 9.20 -14.81
N VAL A 177 24.60 8.25 -14.97
CA VAL A 177 23.59 8.28 -16.02
C VAL A 177 22.37 9.08 -15.51
N ALA A 178 22.20 10.29 -16.03
CA ALA A 178 21.18 11.21 -15.53
C ALA A 178 19.73 10.64 -15.55
N SER A 179 19.38 9.80 -16.55
CA SER A 179 18.08 9.13 -16.60
C SER A 179 17.88 8.19 -15.41
N ASN A 180 18.91 7.45 -15.00
CA ASN A 180 18.83 6.56 -13.84
C ASN A 180 18.61 7.31 -12.53
N LEU A 181 19.18 8.50 -12.39
CA LEU A 181 18.98 9.35 -11.20
C LEU A 181 17.52 9.85 -11.11
N VAL A 182 16.91 10.16 -12.26
CA VAL A 182 15.50 10.54 -12.32
C VAL A 182 14.62 9.33 -11.95
N GLU A 183 14.87 8.15 -12.53
CA GLU A 183 14.12 6.93 -12.20
C GLU A 183 14.29 6.55 -10.72
N ALA A 184 15.49 6.67 -10.15
CA ALA A 184 15.72 6.43 -8.73
C ALA A 184 14.93 7.39 -7.82
N LEU A 185 14.81 8.66 -8.19
CA LEU A 185 14.01 9.63 -7.46
C LEU A 185 12.51 9.32 -7.56
N MET A 186 12.03 8.91 -8.75
CA MET A 186 10.63 8.50 -8.95
C MET A 186 10.31 7.24 -8.16
N LEU A 187 11.19 6.23 -8.20
CA LEU A 187 11.08 5.02 -7.40
C LEU A 187 10.95 5.33 -5.90
N ALA A 188 11.84 6.20 -5.38
CA ALA A 188 11.77 6.62 -3.99
C ALA A 188 10.44 7.32 -3.67
N LYS A 189 9.91 8.13 -4.61
CA LYS A 189 8.61 8.80 -4.43
C LYS A 189 7.44 7.81 -4.41
N TYR A 190 7.47 6.76 -5.24
CA TYR A 190 6.46 5.72 -5.22
C TYR A 190 6.50 4.92 -3.90
N LEU A 191 7.69 4.56 -3.42
CA LEU A 191 7.85 3.87 -2.13
C LEU A 191 7.40 4.74 -0.93
N GLU A 192 7.64 6.04 -0.97
CA GLU A 192 7.14 6.97 0.06
C GLU A 192 5.61 7.00 0.05
N ARG A 193 4.96 7.05 -1.13
CA ARG A 193 3.50 7.01 -1.24
C ARG A 193 2.92 5.69 -0.77
N VAL A 194 3.60 4.56 -0.99
CA VAL A 194 3.19 3.26 -0.40
C VAL A 194 3.15 3.36 1.13
N GLY A 195 4.19 3.95 1.74
CA GLY A 195 4.21 4.19 3.20
C GLY A 195 3.04 5.04 3.68
N ASP A 196 2.76 6.16 3.00
CA ASP A 196 1.64 7.05 3.30
C ASP A 196 0.28 6.29 3.26
N HIS A 197 0.04 5.49 2.20
CA HIS A 197 -1.20 4.73 2.05
C HIS A 197 -1.31 3.58 3.07
N ALA A 198 -0.21 2.87 3.35
CA ALA A 198 -0.18 1.83 4.36
C ALA A 198 -0.46 2.39 5.77
N GLN A 199 0.06 3.58 6.11
CA GLN A 199 -0.30 4.29 7.32
C GLN A 199 -1.81 4.63 7.35
N ASN A 200 -2.38 5.13 6.25
CA ASN A 200 -3.82 5.38 6.18
C ASN A 200 -4.63 4.11 6.45
N ILE A 201 -4.21 2.96 5.90
CA ILE A 201 -4.86 1.67 6.18
C ILE A 201 -4.86 1.39 7.68
N ALA A 202 -3.72 1.52 8.37
CA ALA A 202 -3.64 1.32 9.82
C ALA A 202 -4.57 2.28 10.61
N GLU A 203 -4.67 3.55 10.21
CA GLU A 203 -5.59 4.53 10.79
C GLU A 203 -7.07 4.13 10.59
N TRP A 204 -7.42 3.61 9.41
CA TRP A 204 -8.78 3.11 9.14
C TRP A 204 -9.08 1.81 9.90
N VAL A 205 -8.09 0.96 10.12
CA VAL A 205 -8.23 -0.23 10.99
C VAL A 205 -8.51 0.20 12.43
N GLU A 206 -7.76 1.15 12.98
CA GLU A 206 -8.03 1.70 14.31
C GLU A 206 -9.46 2.26 14.38
N TYR A 207 -9.88 3.02 13.37
CA TYR A 207 -11.23 3.56 13.30
C TYR A 207 -12.32 2.47 13.28
N ALA A 208 -12.14 1.43 12.46
CA ALA A 208 -13.09 0.32 12.40
C ALA A 208 -13.32 -0.34 13.77
N LEU A 209 -12.27 -0.43 14.58
CA LEU A 209 -12.28 -1.13 15.87
C LEU A 209 -12.69 -0.25 17.04
N THR A 210 -12.36 1.04 16.99
CA THR A 210 -12.49 1.96 18.16
C THR A 210 -13.43 3.14 17.93
N GLY A 211 -13.80 3.45 16.68
CA GLY A 211 -14.51 4.66 16.29
C GLY A 211 -13.65 5.92 16.33
N ARG A 212 -12.33 5.78 16.52
CA ARG A 212 -11.38 6.92 16.52
C ARG A 212 -10.57 6.94 15.23
N TYR A 213 -10.50 8.09 14.59
CA TYR A 213 -9.68 8.34 13.42
C TYR A 213 -8.72 9.50 13.72
N LYS A 214 -7.42 9.29 13.54
CA LYS A 214 -6.36 10.28 13.84
C LYS A 214 -6.49 10.87 15.27
N GLY A 215 -6.85 10.01 16.23
CA GLY A 215 -7.03 10.39 17.64
C GLY A 215 -8.38 11.05 17.98
N GLU A 216 -9.23 11.37 16.99
CA GLU A 216 -10.54 11.98 17.20
C GLU A 216 -11.68 10.96 17.06
N VAL A 217 -12.75 11.12 17.82
CA VAL A 217 -13.96 10.32 17.68
C VAL A 217 -14.77 10.87 16.49
N LEU A 218 -15.00 10.05 15.47
CA LEU A 218 -15.85 10.40 14.34
C LEU A 218 -17.28 9.87 14.57
N GLY A 219 -18.27 10.77 14.71
CA GLY A 219 -19.70 10.46 14.78
C GLY A 219 -20.38 10.86 16.05
#